data_a0c4a1c7dcd3329cf1ddb87112104921
#
_entry.id   a0c4a1c7dcd3329cf1ddb87112104921
#
_cell.length_a   1.000
_cell.length_b   1.000
_cell.length_c   1.000
_cell.angle_alpha   90.00
_cell.angle_beta   90.00
_cell.angle_gamma   90.00
#
_symmetry.space_group_name_H-M   'P 1'
#
loop_
_entity.id
_entity.type
_entity.pdbx_description
1 polymer ?
#
loop_
_entity_poly.entity_id
_entity_poly.type
_entity_poly.pdbx_seq_one_letter_code
_entity_poly.pdbx_strand_id
1 'polypeptide(L)'
;MVSDMGERLCRKRVHPSFPRCGGLPCFVVPAGVVVSTPVMDNELFEKAPIPRAYMTLAIPVVLSMMVTLVYNTVDTYFIAHTGNTSMVAGVAIATPVFTVMIALGDIFGLGGSSVISRLYGQSRYDDGRRLSVFCFWGAVLTGILVIVLGLVFRTPILAMLGADKDTWQYASQFYTLIIIGSPFIIVSMTPTNLLRTEGFATPSAIGSIAGTIINICLNPLFIHVFGWGAAGSAGATVIANICTDAYYIWFLLKRSRNLSIDPRLMLRGGKIDITRHEASGILAIGIPASVTNLMQSLGIVMVNLFLLPYGNDAVAAMGIALKIVMIAVMILVAFAFGGQPLIGYNYGAGNMERLRALLRFAYLFLAALALAMTALLIACARPLMGFFTTDAHIVELGTGMLRVQLLSTVCVAIVLVTTCTFQSAGKAVGALLLSISRQGVMLAITLFAGHAIAGYHGVIAAQAMADLLTAILAAVLFLALLPEVRKHAKTQ
;
A
#
# COMPACT_ATOMS: atom_id res chain seq x y z
N MET A 1 33.19 54.36 8.44
CA MET A 1 32.58 55.09 7.31
C MET A 1 32.46 54.11 6.15
N VAL A 2 31.52 53.20 6.22
CA VAL A 2 30.84 52.43 5.20
C VAL A 2 30.03 51.37 5.94
N SER A 3 28.93 51.82 6.55
CA SER A 3 27.84 51.02 7.00
C SER A 3 26.64 51.92 6.84
N ASP A 4 25.85 51.71 5.82
CA ASP A 4 24.46 52.24 5.73
C ASP A 4 23.99 52.30 4.28
N MET A 5 23.82 51.15 3.63
CA MET A 5 23.15 51.11 2.32
C MET A 5 22.66 49.69 1.98
N GLY A 6 21.74 49.14 2.82
CA GLY A 6 21.16 47.82 2.61
C GLY A 6 19.68 47.67 2.99
N GLU A 7 19.06 48.71 3.56
CA GLU A 7 17.69 48.57 4.16
C GLU A 7 16.58 49.35 3.45
N ARG A 8 16.68 49.73 2.23
CA ARG A 8 15.62 50.52 1.53
C ARG A 8 15.23 49.99 0.16
N LEU A 9 14.85 48.71 0.03
CA LEU A 9 14.22 48.21 -1.20
C LEU A 9 13.32 47.01 -1.01
N CYS A 10 12.34 47.10 -0.08
CA CYS A 10 11.24 46.14 -0.06
C CYS A 10 9.95 46.71 0.53
N ARG A 11 9.48 47.85 -0.06
CA ARG A 11 8.11 48.33 0.10
C ARG A 11 7.60 48.83 -1.24
N LYS A 12 7.09 47.94 -2.09
CA LYS A 12 6.16 48.31 -3.17
C LYS A 12 4.86 47.51 -3.07
N ARG A 13 3.83 48.25 -2.79
CA ARG A 13 2.41 48.02 -2.78
C ARG A 13 1.93 47.05 -3.86
N VAL A 14 1.10 46.10 -3.48
CA VAL A 14 0.22 45.35 -4.38
C VAL A 14 -1.14 46.07 -4.40
N HIS A 15 -1.55 46.53 -5.57
CA HIS A 15 -2.91 47.03 -5.87
C HIS A 15 -3.80 45.84 -6.23
N PRO A 16 -5.07 45.82 -5.78
CA PRO A 16 -6.02 44.78 -6.18
C PRO A 16 -6.82 45.24 -7.42
N SER A 17 -6.74 44.45 -8.49
CA SER A 17 -7.71 44.55 -9.59
C SER A 17 -8.24 43.16 -9.92
N PHE A 18 -9.45 42.87 -9.49
CA PHE A 18 -10.23 41.72 -9.92
C PHE A 18 -11.01 42.05 -11.19
N PRO A 19 -11.07 41.16 -12.19
CA PRO A 19 -12.18 41.17 -13.15
C PRO A 19 -13.28 40.20 -12.68
N ARG A 20 -14.50 40.70 -12.72
CA ARG A 20 -15.74 39.95 -12.55
C ARG A 20 -15.97 39.05 -13.76
N CYS A 21 -16.16 37.74 -13.53
CA CYS A 21 -16.81 36.86 -14.48
C CYS A 21 -18.00 36.17 -13.82
N GLY A 22 -19.09 36.14 -14.57
CA GLY A 22 -20.42 35.76 -14.11
C GLY A 22 -20.62 34.29 -13.84
N GLY A 23 -21.46 34.03 -12.89
CA GLY A 23 -22.50 33.03 -12.80
C GLY A 23 -22.13 31.55 -12.95
N LEU A 24 -21.49 30.97 -11.91
CA LEU A 24 -21.58 29.52 -11.57
C LEU A 24 -21.22 29.36 -10.07
N PRO A 25 -21.85 28.45 -9.32
CA PRO A 25 -21.68 28.41 -7.87
C PRO A 25 -20.26 27.93 -7.52
N CYS A 26 -19.52 28.84 -6.90
CA CYS A 26 -18.23 28.48 -6.27
C CYS A 26 -18.49 27.60 -5.04
N PHE A 27 -18.02 26.37 -5.07
CA PHE A 27 -17.83 25.60 -3.84
C PHE A 27 -16.75 26.30 -3.01
N VAL A 28 -17.18 26.86 -1.89
CA VAL A 28 -16.29 27.47 -0.89
C VAL A 28 -15.53 26.38 -0.19
N VAL A 29 -14.28 26.21 -0.57
CA VAL A 29 -13.29 25.48 0.25
C VAL A 29 -12.91 26.42 1.41
N PRO A 30 -12.95 25.98 2.68
CA PRO A 30 -12.63 26.85 3.79
C PRO A 30 -11.18 27.34 3.66
N ALA A 31 -11.04 28.66 3.57
CA ALA A 31 -9.77 29.36 3.57
C ALA A 31 -9.10 29.21 4.96
N GLY A 32 -8.08 28.36 5.05
CA GLY A 32 -7.33 28.11 6.27
C GLY A 32 -6.08 27.26 6.07
N VAL A 33 -5.90 26.65 4.89
CA VAL A 33 -4.65 25.94 4.58
C VAL A 33 -3.75 26.90 3.82
N VAL A 34 -2.84 27.55 4.52
CA VAL A 34 -1.69 28.24 3.89
C VAL A 34 -0.87 27.16 3.21
N VAL A 35 -1.09 26.97 1.90
CA VAL A 35 -0.24 26.15 1.06
C VAL A 35 1.05 26.92 0.86
N SER A 36 2.01 26.77 1.77
CA SER A 36 3.37 27.20 1.55
C SER A 36 3.88 26.52 0.26
N THR A 37 4.54 27.29 -0.61
CA THR A 37 5.17 26.81 -1.84
C THR A 37 6.07 25.64 -1.49
N PRO A 38 5.87 24.43 -2.03
CA PRO A 38 6.64 23.27 -1.65
C PRO A 38 8.02 23.32 -2.31
N VAL A 39 8.98 23.79 -1.57
CA VAL A 39 10.39 23.35 -1.72
C VAL A 39 10.42 21.97 -1.07
N MET A 40 11.14 21.00 -1.68
CA MET A 40 11.40 19.73 -0.99
C MET A 40 11.86 20.08 0.42
N ASP A 41 11.09 19.62 1.42
CA ASP A 41 11.37 20.02 2.78
C ASP A 41 12.52 19.15 3.31
N ASN A 42 13.75 19.45 2.83
CA ASN A 42 14.96 18.79 3.32
C ASN A 42 15.05 18.90 4.85
N GLU A 43 14.46 19.95 5.42
CA GLU A 43 14.37 20.11 6.87
C GLU A 43 13.53 18.98 7.52
N LEU A 44 12.49 18.49 6.84
CA LEU A 44 11.70 17.36 7.33
C LEU A 44 12.55 16.10 7.44
N PHE A 45 13.34 15.78 6.42
CA PHE A 45 14.15 14.56 6.37
C PHE A 45 15.43 14.66 7.19
N GLU A 46 16.07 15.85 7.27
CA GLU A 46 17.38 16.03 7.87
C GLU A 46 17.33 16.58 9.30
N LYS A 47 16.46 17.56 9.59
CA LYS A 47 16.53 18.35 10.81
C LYS A 47 15.33 18.20 11.75
N ALA A 48 14.13 17.93 11.20
CA ALA A 48 12.92 17.84 12.02
C ALA A 48 13.04 16.76 13.11
N PRO A 49 12.43 16.95 14.28
CA PRO A 49 12.34 15.92 15.31
C PRO A 49 11.74 14.63 14.72
N ILE A 50 12.36 13.49 15.03
CA ILE A 50 11.99 12.18 14.44
C ILE A 50 10.49 11.86 14.57
N PRO A 51 9.84 12.03 15.75
CA PRO A 51 8.41 11.75 15.85
C PRO A 51 7.58 12.62 14.91
N ARG A 52 7.91 13.92 14.78
CA ARG A 52 7.21 14.85 13.89
C ARG A 52 7.40 14.45 12.43
N ALA A 53 8.66 14.20 12.00
CA ALA A 53 8.95 13.79 10.63
C ALA A 53 8.22 12.50 10.25
N TYR A 54 8.28 11.50 11.14
CA TYR A 54 7.62 10.21 10.93
C TYR A 54 6.09 10.34 10.83
N MET A 55 5.46 11.06 11.77
CA MET A 55 4.02 11.24 11.79
C MET A 55 3.51 12.07 10.61
N THR A 56 4.25 13.10 10.19
CA THR A 56 3.89 13.91 9.01
C THR A 56 3.79 13.07 7.73
N LEU A 57 4.64 12.06 7.59
CA LEU A 57 4.60 11.14 6.45
C LEU A 57 3.59 10.00 6.64
N ALA A 58 3.46 9.47 7.86
CA ALA A 58 2.68 8.27 8.11
C ALA A 58 1.17 8.54 8.28
N ILE A 59 0.76 9.61 8.97
CA ILE A 59 -0.66 9.90 9.23
C ILE A 59 -1.49 10.01 7.94
N PRO A 60 -1.06 10.74 6.89
CA PRO A 60 -1.83 10.79 5.65
C PRO A 60 -2.01 9.40 5.02
N VAL A 61 -0.98 8.53 5.13
CA VAL A 61 -1.06 7.15 4.63
C VAL A 61 -2.07 6.33 5.42
N VAL A 62 -2.08 6.45 6.75
CA VAL A 62 -3.07 5.80 7.61
C VAL A 62 -4.48 6.23 7.22
N LEU A 63 -4.71 7.53 7.05
CA LEU A 63 -6.02 8.05 6.66
C LEU A 63 -6.46 7.49 5.29
N SER A 64 -5.57 7.46 4.30
CA SER A 64 -5.92 6.89 2.99
C SER A 64 -6.23 5.40 3.06
N MET A 65 -5.47 4.61 3.83
CA MET A 65 -5.74 3.19 4.01
C MET A 65 -7.04 2.91 4.79
N MET A 66 -7.37 3.75 5.78
CA MET A 66 -8.65 3.63 6.49
C MET A 66 -9.83 3.92 5.56
N VAL A 67 -9.72 4.93 4.70
CA VAL A 67 -10.77 5.22 3.69
C VAL A 67 -10.90 4.06 2.70
N THR A 68 -9.80 3.44 2.29
CA THR A 68 -9.81 2.25 1.43
C THR A 68 -10.48 1.05 2.11
N LEU A 69 -10.31 0.86 3.42
CA LEU A 69 -11.03 -0.16 4.19
C LEU A 69 -12.55 0.05 4.17
N VAL A 70 -12.99 1.29 4.40
CA VAL A 70 -14.41 1.65 4.32
C VAL A 70 -14.93 1.37 2.91
N TYR A 71 -14.18 1.74 1.88
CA TYR A 71 -14.53 1.48 0.49
C TYR A 71 -14.75 -0.01 0.21
N ASN A 72 -13.80 -0.87 0.59
CA ASN A 72 -13.92 -2.31 0.34
C ASN A 72 -15.19 -2.92 0.98
N THR A 73 -15.59 -2.38 2.14
CA THR A 73 -16.80 -2.79 2.83
C THR A 73 -18.06 -2.30 2.09
N VAL A 74 -18.04 -1.05 1.65
CA VAL A 74 -19.15 -0.39 0.94
C VAL A 74 -19.35 -1.00 -0.45
N ASP A 75 -18.28 -1.28 -1.18
CA ASP A 75 -18.34 -1.93 -2.49
C ASP A 75 -18.99 -3.32 -2.40
N THR A 76 -18.54 -4.14 -1.45
CA THR A 76 -19.16 -5.45 -1.16
C THR A 76 -20.64 -5.32 -0.78
N TYR A 77 -20.98 -4.30 -0.01
CA TYR A 77 -22.38 -4.03 0.39
C TYR A 77 -23.27 -3.74 -0.82
N PHE A 78 -22.85 -2.85 -1.71
CA PHE A 78 -23.65 -2.50 -2.91
C PHE A 78 -23.83 -3.69 -3.86
N ILE A 79 -22.81 -4.50 -4.05
CA ILE A 79 -22.89 -5.71 -4.87
C ILE A 79 -23.84 -6.74 -4.21
N ALA A 80 -23.72 -6.95 -2.91
CA ALA A 80 -24.59 -7.88 -2.17
C ALA A 80 -26.07 -7.43 -2.16
N HIS A 81 -26.31 -6.12 -2.11
CA HIS A 81 -27.66 -5.54 -2.06
C HIS A 81 -28.46 -5.68 -3.37
N THR A 82 -27.81 -6.12 -4.46
CA THR A 82 -28.51 -6.46 -5.71
C THR A 82 -29.38 -7.72 -5.59
N GLY A 83 -29.20 -8.54 -4.53
CA GLY A 83 -29.90 -9.79 -4.33
C GLY A 83 -29.52 -10.91 -5.30
N ASN A 84 -28.55 -10.68 -6.21
CA ASN A 84 -28.08 -11.65 -7.18
C ASN A 84 -26.83 -12.39 -6.68
N THR A 85 -27.01 -13.58 -6.13
CA THR A 85 -25.92 -14.40 -5.58
C THR A 85 -24.87 -14.78 -6.61
N SER A 86 -25.27 -15.07 -7.86
CA SER A 86 -24.34 -15.38 -8.95
C SER A 86 -23.47 -14.19 -9.33
N MET A 87 -24.00 -12.97 -9.24
CA MET A 87 -23.22 -11.74 -9.46
C MET A 87 -22.20 -11.51 -8.33
N VAL A 88 -22.61 -11.67 -7.07
CA VAL A 88 -21.70 -11.55 -5.91
C VAL A 88 -20.56 -12.56 -6.04
N ALA A 89 -20.88 -13.81 -6.34
CA ALA A 89 -19.89 -14.86 -6.55
C ALA A 89 -18.97 -14.56 -7.74
N GLY A 90 -19.53 -14.11 -8.87
CA GLY A 90 -18.76 -13.79 -10.08
C GLY A 90 -17.75 -12.66 -9.86
N VAL A 91 -18.13 -11.59 -9.16
CA VAL A 91 -17.21 -10.50 -8.80
C VAL A 91 -16.14 -10.99 -7.81
N ALA A 92 -16.52 -11.80 -6.81
CA ALA A 92 -15.57 -12.35 -5.85
C ALA A 92 -14.50 -13.24 -6.53
N ILE A 93 -14.91 -14.07 -7.51
CA ILE A 93 -14.01 -14.91 -8.33
C ILE A 93 -13.00 -14.06 -9.11
N ALA A 94 -13.40 -12.90 -9.63
CA ALA A 94 -12.51 -12.03 -10.40
C ALA A 94 -11.66 -11.05 -9.56
N THR A 95 -11.97 -10.85 -8.28
CA THR A 95 -11.25 -9.94 -7.36
C THR A 95 -9.73 -10.23 -7.26
N PRO A 96 -9.23 -11.48 -7.25
CA PRO A 96 -7.80 -11.75 -7.23
C PRO A 96 -7.02 -11.09 -8.37
N VAL A 97 -7.65 -10.90 -9.54
CA VAL A 97 -7.04 -10.21 -10.69
C VAL A 97 -6.71 -8.75 -10.35
N PHE A 98 -7.62 -8.06 -9.66
CA PHE A 98 -7.37 -6.71 -9.17
C PHE A 98 -6.19 -6.65 -8.18
N THR A 99 -6.08 -7.64 -7.27
CA THR A 99 -4.94 -7.74 -6.34
C THR A 99 -3.61 -7.93 -7.08
N VAL A 100 -3.60 -8.73 -8.15
CA VAL A 100 -2.41 -8.89 -9.00
C VAL A 100 -2.00 -7.56 -9.64
N MET A 101 -2.94 -6.73 -10.09
CA MET A 101 -2.64 -5.41 -10.67
C MET A 101 -2.03 -4.46 -9.64
N ILE A 102 -2.55 -4.44 -8.42
CA ILE A 102 -1.94 -3.67 -7.31
C ILE A 102 -0.51 -4.15 -7.07
N ALA A 103 -0.30 -5.47 -7.01
CA ALA A 103 1.03 -6.06 -6.82
C ALA A 103 2.00 -5.67 -7.94
N LEU A 104 1.56 -5.65 -9.20
CA LEU A 104 2.36 -5.21 -10.35
C LEU A 104 2.68 -3.70 -10.27
N GLY A 105 1.74 -2.88 -9.80
CA GLY A 105 1.96 -1.45 -9.56
C GLY A 105 2.98 -1.17 -8.47
N ASP A 106 2.97 -1.97 -7.41
CA ASP A 106 3.93 -1.89 -6.30
C ASP A 106 5.36 -2.20 -6.71
N ILE A 107 5.58 -2.96 -7.80
CA ILE A 107 6.93 -3.16 -8.35
C ILE A 107 7.59 -1.81 -8.65
N PHE A 108 6.89 -0.93 -9.33
CA PHE A 108 7.40 0.40 -9.69
C PHE A 108 7.19 1.43 -8.57
N GLY A 109 6.10 1.33 -7.83
CA GLY A 109 5.77 2.23 -6.73
C GLY A 109 6.73 2.08 -5.55
N LEU A 110 6.75 0.92 -4.91
CA LEU A 110 7.59 0.64 -3.74
C LEU A 110 9.06 0.47 -4.12
N GLY A 111 9.34 -0.23 -5.24
CA GLY A 111 10.69 -0.38 -5.76
C GLY A 111 11.31 0.97 -6.13
N GLY A 112 10.57 1.81 -6.86
CA GLY A 112 10.99 3.17 -7.23
C GLY A 112 11.20 4.07 -6.02
N SER A 113 10.23 4.10 -5.10
CA SER A 113 10.30 4.88 -3.86
C SER A 113 11.56 4.54 -3.04
N SER A 114 11.91 3.27 -2.93
CA SER A 114 13.10 2.82 -2.22
C SER A 114 14.40 3.32 -2.86
N VAL A 115 14.53 3.22 -4.19
CA VAL A 115 15.75 3.66 -4.89
C VAL A 115 15.84 5.19 -4.90
N ILE A 116 14.75 5.88 -5.22
CA ILE A 116 14.69 7.34 -5.35
C ILE A 116 14.93 8.01 -3.99
N SER A 117 14.35 7.51 -2.90
CA SER A 117 14.59 8.07 -1.56
C SER A 117 16.08 8.00 -1.16
N ARG A 118 16.78 6.91 -1.52
CA ARG A 118 18.24 6.80 -1.30
C ARG A 118 19.03 7.78 -2.14
N LEU A 119 18.67 7.97 -3.42
CA LEU A 119 19.32 8.93 -4.31
C LEU A 119 19.14 10.36 -3.79
N TYR A 120 17.96 10.69 -3.27
CA TYR A 120 17.72 12.01 -2.67
C TYR A 120 18.56 12.22 -1.42
N GLY A 121 18.75 11.19 -0.60
CA GLY A 121 19.69 11.22 0.52
C GLY A 121 21.13 11.46 0.08
N GLN A 122 21.52 10.99 -1.10
CA GLN A 122 22.83 11.24 -1.74
C GLN A 122 22.90 12.57 -2.48
N SER A 123 21.88 13.42 -2.41
CA SER A 123 21.74 14.67 -3.18
C SER A 123 21.74 14.48 -4.71
N ARG A 124 21.46 13.26 -5.19
CA ARG A 124 21.39 12.90 -6.62
C ARG A 124 19.95 13.07 -7.15
N TYR A 125 19.47 14.30 -7.14
CA TYR A 125 18.07 14.61 -7.50
C TYR A 125 17.75 14.35 -8.97
N ASP A 126 18.70 14.64 -9.89
CA ASP A 126 18.51 14.42 -11.33
C ASP A 126 18.35 12.93 -11.66
N ASP A 127 19.12 12.06 -11.00
CA ASP A 127 18.99 10.62 -11.18
C ASP A 127 17.66 10.11 -10.64
N GLY A 128 17.22 10.59 -9.47
CA GLY A 128 15.91 10.28 -8.92
C GLY A 128 14.77 10.73 -9.85
N ARG A 129 14.91 11.93 -10.45
CA ARG A 129 13.96 12.46 -11.43
C ARG A 129 13.88 11.58 -12.68
N ARG A 130 15.01 11.15 -13.22
CA ARG A 130 15.08 10.24 -14.36
C ARG A 130 14.45 8.89 -14.05
N LEU A 131 14.74 8.33 -12.86
CA LEU A 131 14.17 7.05 -12.45
C LEU A 131 12.67 7.13 -12.16
N SER A 132 12.14 8.27 -11.73
CA SER A 132 10.68 8.44 -11.58
C SER A 132 9.95 8.31 -12.92
N VAL A 133 10.55 8.82 -14.01
CA VAL A 133 10.01 8.63 -15.37
C VAL A 133 10.03 7.16 -15.76
N PHE A 134 11.12 6.43 -15.46
CA PHE A 134 11.19 4.99 -15.72
C PHE A 134 10.12 4.21 -14.96
N CYS A 135 9.90 4.52 -13.68
CA CYS A 135 8.84 3.87 -12.90
C CYS A 135 7.45 4.13 -13.47
N PHE A 136 7.15 5.37 -13.85
CA PHE A 136 5.87 5.75 -14.43
C PHE A 136 5.60 5.03 -15.75
N TRP A 137 6.52 5.11 -16.71
CA TRP A 137 6.35 4.47 -18.02
C TRP A 137 6.49 2.95 -17.95
N GLY A 138 7.29 2.42 -17.03
CA GLY A 138 7.34 0.99 -16.73
C GLY A 138 5.98 0.45 -16.23
N ALA A 139 5.30 1.20 -15.37
CA ALA A 139 3.95 0.87 -14.92
C ALA A 139 2.93 0.93 -16.07
N VAL A 140 2.99 1.95 -16.94
CA VAL A 140 2.15 2.07 -18.14
C VAL A 140 2.35 0.86 -19.07
N LEU A 141 3.61 0.53 -19.39
CA LEU A 141 3.92 -0.60 -20.28
C LEU A 141 3.47 -1.93 -19.69
N THR A 142 3.63 -2.11 -18.37
CA THR A 142 3.14 -3.30 -17.68
C THR A 142 1.62 -3.38 -17.75
N GLY A 143 0.91 -2.26 -17.57
CA GLY A 143 -0.54 -2.20 -17.72
C GLY A 143 -1.00 -2.58 -19.14
N ILE A 144 -0.32 -2.07 -20.16
CA ILE A 144 -0.62 -2.45 -21.58
C ILE A 144 -0.35 -3.94 -21.80
N LEU A 145 0.74 -4.48 -21.25
CA LEU A 145 1.04 -5.91 -21.35
C LEU A 145 -0.05 -6.76 -20.68
N VAL A 146 -0.54 -6.31 -19.51
CA VAL A 146 -1.65 -6.95 -18.80
C VAL A 146 -2.93 -6.94 -19.62
N ILE A 147 -3.26 -5.84 -20.36
CA ILE A 147 -4.39 -5.84 -21.30
C ILE A 147 -4.23 -6.95 -22.33
N VAL A 148 -3.10 -6.99 -23.02
CA VAL A 148 -2.87 -7.96 -24.11
C VAL A 148 -2.97 -9.39 -23.58
N LEU A 149 -2.19 -9.72 -22.53
CA LEU A 149 -2.18 -11.06 -21.96
C LEU A 149 -3.52 -11.42 -21.31
N GLY A 150 -4.12 -10.49 -20.57
CA GLY A 150 -5.39 -10.72 -19.88
C GLY A 150 -6.56 -10.94 -20.84
N LEU A 151 -6.61 -10.24 -21.97
CA LEU A 151 -7.66 -10.48 -22.98
C LEU A 151 -7.41 -11.76 -23.77
N VAL A 152 -6.16 -12.06 -24.15
CA VAL A 152 -5.82 -13.29 -24.87
C VAL A 152 -6.09 -14.53 -24.00
N PHE A 153 -5.71 -14.50 -22.73
CA PHE A 153 -5.87 -15.61 -21.81
C PHE A 153 -7.13 -15.51 -20.92
N ARG A 154 -8.13 -14.71 -21.31
CA ARG A 154 -9.35 -14.48 -20.53
C ARG A 154 -10.05 -15.78 -20.11
N THR A 155 -10.30 -16.66 -21.07
CA THR A 155 -11.03 -17.92 -20.81
C THR A 155 -10.28 -18.85 -19.87
N PRO A 156 -9.00 -19.19 -20.09
CA PRO A 156 -8.28 -20.05 -19.17
C PRO A 156 -8.09 -19.42 -17.78
N ILE A 157 -7.91 -18.10 -17.68
CA ILE A 157 -7.77 -17.43 -16.39
C ILE A 157 -9.08 -17.51 -15.58
N LEU A 158 -10.23 -17.21 -16.19
CA LEU A 158 -11.52 -17.28 -15.51
C LEU A 158 -11.88 -18.73 -15.11
N ALA A 159 -11.56 -19.71 -15.97
CA ALA A 159 -11.75 -21.13 -15.63
C ALA A 159 -10.85 -21.56 -14.45
N MET A 160 -9.59 -21.13 -14.43
CA MET A 160 -8.65 -21.40 -13.33
C MET A 160 -9.09 -20.74 -12.02
N LEU A 161 -9.76 -19.59 -12.08
CA LEU A 161 -10.31 -18.90 -10.91
C LEU A 161 -11.61 -19.54 -10.39
N GLY A 162 -12.16 -20.52 -11.12
CA GLY A 162 -13.34 -21.26 -10.70
C GLY A 162 -14.67 -20.69 -11.20
N ALA A 163 -14.66 -19.88 -12.26
CA ALA A 163 -15.89 -19.39 -12.86
C ALA A 163 -16.67 -20.55 -13.53
N ASP A 164 -17.89 -20.75 -13.10
CA ASP A 164 -18.85 -21.76 -13.60
C ASP A 164 -19.90 -21.13 -14.55
N LYS A 165 -20.84 -21.94 -15.02
CA LYS A 165 -21.86 -21.48 -15.98
C LYS A 165 -22.73 -20.33 -15.43
N ASP A 166 -22.98 -20.32 -14.12
CA ASP A 166 -23.89 -19.36 -13.48
C ASP A 166 -23.17 -18.04 -13.15
N THR A 167 -21.87 -18.10 -12.87
CA THR A 167 -21.04 -16.95 -12.51
C THR A 167 -20.27 -16.37 -13.68
N TRP A 168 -20.11 -17.13 -14.76
CA TRP A 168 -19.29 -16.77 -15.93
C TRP A 168 -19.59 -15.39 -16.51
N GLN A 169 -20.85 -15.08 -16.68
CA GLN A 169 -21.26 -13.82 -17.27
C GLN A 169 -20.76 -12.62 -16.42
N TYR A 170 -21.01 -12.67 -15.14
CA TYR A 170 -20.65 -11.59 -14.20
C TYR A 170 -19.14 -11.50 -13.98
N ALA A 171 -18.49 -12.64 -13.77
CA ALA A 171 -17.03 -12.71 -13.64
C ALA A 171 -16.33 -12.15 -14.89
N SER A 172 -16.82 -12.52 -16.08
CA SER A 172 -16.28 -12.09 -17.34
C SER A 172 -16.48 -10.59 -17.61
N GLN A 173 -17.64 -10.02 -17.25
CA GLN A 173 -17.89 -8.58 -17.37
C GLN A 173 -16.98 -7.78 -16.46
N PHE A 174 -16.91 -8.14 -15.19
CA PHE A 174 -16.01 -7.50 -14.20
C PHE A 174 -14.55 -7.61 -14.63
N TYR A 175 -14.09 -8.83 -14.92
CA TYR A 175 -12.73 -9.12 -15.38
C TYR A 175 -12.32 -8.27 -16.59
N THR A 176 -13.16 -8.24 -17.64
CA THR A 176 -12.81 -7.55 -18.89
C THR A 176 -12.61 -6.05 -18.66
N LEU A 177 -13.49 -5.40 -17.89
CA LEU A 177 -13.35 -3.98 -17.60
C LEU A 177 -12.14 -3.68 -16.72
N ILE A 178 -11.88 -4.51 -15.71
CA ILE A 178 -10.69 -4.36 -14.86
C ILE A 178 -9.41 -4.56 -15.69
N ILE A 179 -9.36 -5.55 -16.61
CA ILE A 179 -8.21 -5.75 -17.50
C ILE A 179 -8.00 -4.54 -18.43
N ILE A 180 -9.05 -4.00 -19.03
CA ILE A 180 -8.95 -2.79 -19.87
C ILE A 180 -8.49 -1.58 -19.04
N GLY A 181 -8.93 -1.48 -17.80
CA GLY A 181 -8.53 -0.44 -16.85
C GLY A 181 -7.17 -0.66 -16.20
N SER A 182 -6.49 -1.80 -16.46
CA SER A 182 -5.24 -2.16 -15.76
C SER A 182 -4.13 -1.13 -15.86
N PRO A 183 -3.91 -0.37 -16.95
CA PRO A 183 -2.89 0.67 -16.97
C PRO A 183 -3.12 1.74 -15.90
N PHE A 184 -4.36 2.16 -15.71
CA PHE A 184 -4.71 3.17 -14.70
C PHE A 184 -4.56 2.62 -13.27
N ILE A 185 -4.99 1.37 -13.04
CA ILE A 185 -4.86 0.73 -11.72
C ILE A 185 -3.39 0.54 -11.34
N ILE A 186 -2.54 0.10 -12.28
CA ILE A 186 -1.12 -0.15 -12.06
C ILE A 186 -0.37 1.17 -11.90
N VAL A 187 -0.67 2.17 -12.75
CA VAL A 187 -0.02 3.48 -12.72
C VAL A 187 -0.31 4.22 -11.43
N SER A 188 -1.54 4.16 -10.90
CA SER A 188 -1.93 4.88 -9.67
C SER A 188 -1.05 4.54 -8.46
N MET A 189 -0.51 3.31 -8.40
CA MET A 189 0.39 2.89 -7.31
C MET A 189 1.75 3.60 -7.37
N THR A 190 2.22 3.96 -8.56
CA THR A 190 3.54 4.59 -8.75
C THR A 190 3.59 6.00 -8.16
N PRO A 191 2.78 7.01 -8.59
CA PRO A 191 2.80 8.34 -7.99
C PRO A 191 2.43 8.33 -6.51
N THR A 192 1.51 7.46 -6.09
CA THR A 192 1.12 7.30 -4.68
C THR A 192 2.33 7.05 -3.78
N ASN A 193 3.27 6.20 -4.20
CA ASN A 193 4.47 5.89 -3.44
C ASN A 193 5.60 6.91 -3.67
N LEU A 194 5.79 7.39 -4.92
CA LEU A 194 6.86 8.31 -5.26
C LEU A 194 6.70 9.70 -4.64
N LEU A 195 5.48 10.25 -4.56
CA LEU A 195 5.23 11.56 -3.96
C LEU A 195 5.70 11.64 -2.50
N ARG A 196 5.65 10.52 -1.78
CA ARG A 196 6.12 10.45 -0.38
C ARG A 196 7.64 10.62 -0.27
N THR A 197 8.40 10.31 -1.32
CA THR A 197 9.87 10.49 -1.33
C THR A 197 10.29 11.96 -1.37
N GLU A 198 9.42 12.84 -1.88
CA GLU A 198 9.58 14.30 -1.82
C GLU A 198 8.95 14.94 -0.56
N GLY A 199 8.39 14.14 0.35
CA GLY A 199 7.67 14.64 1.52
C GLY A 199 6.18 14.94 1.28
N PHE A 200 5.66 14.73 0.06
CA PHE A 200 4.26 15.00 -0.32
C PHE A 200 3.31 13.86 0.07
N ALA A 201 3.38 13.39 1.33
CA ALA A 201 2.49 12.36 1.82
C ALA A 201 1.01 12.79 1.82
N THR A 202 0.73 14.06 2.17
CA THR A 202 -0.63 14.61 2.16
C THR A 202 -1.22 14.67 0.74
N PRO A 203 -0.55 15.20 -0.29
CA PRO A 203 -1.04 15.11 -1.68
C PRO A 203 -1.22 13.67 -2.16
N SER A 204 -0.31 12.77 -1.81
CA SER A 204 -0.46 11.33 -2.10
C SER A 204 -1.75 10.77 -1.51
N ALA A 205 -2.05 11.08 -0.24
CA ALA A 205 -3.27 10.63 0.43
C ALA A 205 -4.53 11.29 -0.16
N ILE A 206 -4.50 12.59 -0.48
CA ILE A 206 -5.63 13.30 -1.09
C ILE A 206 -6.03 12.62 -2.41
N GLY A 207 -5.07 12.29 -3.28
CA GLY A 207 -5.36 11.59 -4.54
C GLY A 207 -6.03 10.23 -4.31
N SER A 208 -5.50 9.42 -3.40
CA SER A 208 -6.08 8.10 -3.06
C SER A 208 -7.47 8.22 -2.44
N ILE A 209 -7.66 9.17 -1.50
CA ILE A 209 -8.95 9.40 -0.84
C ILE A 209 -9.99 9.92 -1.83
N ALA A 210 -9.63 10.88 -2.69
CA ALA A 210 -10.53 11.42 -3.71
C ALA A 210 -10.98 10.32 -4.67
N GLY A 211 -10.07 9.49 -5.17
CA GLY A 211 -10.41 8.32 -6.00
C GLY A 211 -11.36 7.36 -5.30
N THR A 212 -11.09 7.06 -4.03
CA THR A 212 -11.96 6.20 -3.22
C THR A 212 -13.37 6.78 -3.05
N ILE A 213 -13.49 8.09 -2.77
CA ILE A 213 -14.79 8.77 -2.66
C ILE A 213 -15.53 8.73 -3.99
N ILE A 214 -14.84 9.01 -5.11
CA ILE A 214 -15.44 8.93 -6.46
C ILE A 214 -15.98 7.53 -6.71
N ASN A 215 -15.21 6.49 -6.36
CA ASN A 215 -15.66 5.12 -6.50
C ASN A 215 -16.91 4.82 -5.67
N ILE A 216 -16.93 5.19 -4.38
CA ILE A 216 -18.10 5.03 -3.50
C ILE A 216 -19.34 5.72 -4.07
N CYS A 217 -19.21 6.89 -4.69
CA CYS A 217 -20.32 7.61 -5.31
C CYS A 217 -20.78 6.97 -6.63
N LEU A 218 -19.84 6.49 -7.46
CA LEU A 218 -20.17 5.91 -8.76
C LEU A 218 -20.73 4.48 -8.66
N ASN A 219 -20.34 3.71 -7.65
CA ASN A 219 -20.82 2.34 -7.47
C ASN A 219 -22.35 2.22 -7.44
N PRO A 220 -23.08 2.90 -6.53
CA PRO A 220 -24.53 2.80 -6.51
C PRO A 220 -25.17 3.34 -7.80
N LEU A 221 -24.59 4.37 -8.41
CA LEU A 221 -25.08 4.94 -9.66
C LEU A 221 -24.99 3.91 -10.80
N PHE A 222 -23.86 3.23 -10.96
CA PHE A 222 -23.65 2.28 -12.06
C PHE A 222 -24.31 0.93 -11.80
N ILE A 223 -24.31 0.45 -10.55
CA ILE A 223 -24.89 -0.83 -10.22
C ILE A 223 -26.42 -0.77 -10.20
N HIS A 224 -27.02 0.24 -9.51
CA HIS A 224 -28.45 0.27 -9.25
C HIS A 224 -29.22 1.20 -10.21
N VAL A 225 -28.72 2.43 -10.47
CA VAL A 225 -29.44 3.38 -11.31
C VAL A 225 -29.33 3.03 -12.79
N PHE A 226 -28.10 2.70 -13.27
CA PHE A 226 -27.90 2.31 -14.68
C PHE A 226 -28.07 0.81 -14.90
N GLY A 227 -28.17 0.01 -13.85
CA GLY A 227 -28.39 -1.44 -13.96
C GLY A 227 -27.23 -2.24 -14.56
N TRP A 228 -25.99 -1.68 -14.55
CA TRP A 228 -24.83 -2.33 -15.15
C TRP A 228 -24.26 -3.49 -14.33
N GLY A 229 -24.75 -3.70 -13.11
CA GLY A 229 -24.36 -4.81 -12.25
C GLY A 229 -22.85 -4.93 -12.04
N ALA A 230 -22.28 -6.12 -12.32
CA ALA A 230 -20.84 -6.39 -12.15
C ALA A 230 -19.96 -5.47 -13.03
N ALA A 231 -20.40 -5.17 -14.26
CA ALA A 231 -19.72 -4.21 -15.13
C ALA A 231 -19.72 -2.79 -14.52
N GLY A 232 -20.80 -2.43 -13.82
CA GLY A 232 -20.93 -1.13 -13.14
C GLY A 232 -19.87 -0.96 -12.04
N SER A 233 -19.68 -1.95 -11.17
CA SER A 233 -18.66 -1.91 -10.12
C SER A 233 -17.24 -1.82 -10.71
N ALA A 234 -16.92 -2.64 -11.72
CA ALA A 234 -15.64 -2.56 -12.42
C ALA A 234 -15.42 -1.18 -13.07
N GLY A 235 -16.45 -0.65 -13.74
CA GLY A 235 -16.42 0.65 -14.39
C GLY A 235 -16.19 1.78 -13.40
N ALA A 236 -16.86 1.77 -12.25
CA ALA A 236 -16.66 2.73 -11.16
C ALA A 236 -15.21 2.71 -10.66
N THR A 237 -14.63 1.51 -10.49
CA THR A 237 -13.24 1.32 -10.06
C THR A 237 -12.26 1.90 -11.09
N VAL A 238 -12.44 1.63 -12.38
CA VAL A 238 -11.57 2.14 -13.44
C VAL A 238 -11.66 3.67 -13.53
N ILE A 239 -12.86 4.26 -13.53
CA ILE A 239 -13.03 5.71 -13.58
C ILE A 239 -12.42 6.39 -12.36
N ALA A 240 -12.58 5.82 -11.17
CA ALA A 240 -11.97 6.33 -9.95
C ALA A 240 -10.43 6.37 -10.07
N ASN A 241 -9.81 5.31 -10.61
CA ASN A 241 -8.35 5.28 -10.84
C ASN A 241 -7.93 6.30 -11.92
N ILE A 242 -8.69 6.47 -13.00
CA ILE A 242 -8.42 7.51 -14.02
C ILE A 242 -8.43 8.90 -13.39
N CYS A 243 -9.42 9.22 -12.54
CA CYS A 243 -9.47 10.50 -11.83
C CYS A 243 -8.30 10.68 -10.86
N THR A 244 -7.92 9.61 -10.17
CA THR A 244 -6.75 9.59 -9.28
C THR A 244 -5.47 9.87 -10.06
N ASP A 245 -5.26 9.19 -11.19
CA ASP A 245 -4.10 9.39 -12.06
C ASP A 245 -4.06 10.79 -12.64
N ALA A 246 -5.20 11.31 -13.09
CA ALA A 246 -5.30 12.69 -13.58
C ALA A 246 -4.86 13.71 -12.51
N TYR A 247 -5.28 13.52 -11.25
CA TYR A 247 -4.84 14.35 -10.13
C TYR A 247 -3.32 14.21 -9.90
N TYR A 248 -2.77 13.00 -9.90
CA TYR A 248 -1.34 12.78 -9.69
C TYR A 248 -0.50 13.34 -10.83
N ILE A 249 -0.91 13.15 -12.09
CA ILE A 249 -0.24 13.73 -13.27
C ILE A 249 -0.26 15.26 -13.17
N TRP A 250 -1.42 15.85 -12.86
CA TRP A 250 -1.52 17.31 -12.65
C TRP A 250 -0.56 17.78 -11.55
N PHE A 251 -0.51 17.05 -10.41
CA PHE A 251 0.37 17.42 -9.29
C PHE A 251 1.85 17.30 -9.66
N LEU A 252 2.25 16.21 -10.32
CA LEU A 252 3.63 16.01 -10.79
C LEU A 252 4.06 17.08 -11.76
N LEU A 253 3.19 17.49 -12.69
CA LEU A 253 3.52 18.53 -13.69
C LEU A 253 3.58 19.94 -13.11
N LYS A 254 2.78 20.25 -12.08
CA LYS A 254 2.63 21.62 -11.55
C LYS A 254 3.39 21.89 -10.26
N ARG A 255 3.61 20.88 -9.43
CA ARG A 255 4.07 21.04 -8.04
C ARG A 255 5.35 20.29 -7.72
N SER A 256 5.58 19.11 -8.31
CA SER A 256 6.82 18.37 -8.09
C SER A 256 7.97 19.01 -8.88
N ARG A 257 9.17 19.03 -8.27
CA ARG A 257 10.41 19.52 -8.91
C ARG A 257 11.37 18.39 -9.21
N ASN A 258 11.41 17.40 -8.37
CA ASN A 258 12.38 16.31 -8.43
C ASN A 258 11.79 15.01 -8.99
N LEU A 259 10.46 14.92 -9.18
CA LEU A 259 9.81 13.85 -9.92
C LEU A 259 9.32 14.36 -11.26
N SER A 260 9.28 13.50 -12.25
CA SER A 260 8.82 13.84 -13.61
C SER A 260 8.17 12.64 -14.28
N ILE A 261 7.35 12.92 -15.28
CA ILE A 261 6.78 11.94 -16.22
C ILE A 261 7.23 12.17 -17.65
N ASP A 262 8.09 13.17 -17.91
CA ASP A 262 8.56 13.51 -19.26
C ASP A 262 9.53 12.43 -19.79
N PRO A 263 9.15 11.65 -20.80
CA PRO A 263 9.98 10.56 -21.33
C PRO A 263 11.31 11.03 -21.92
N ARG A 264 11.43 12.32 -22.27
CA ARG A 264 12.67 12.87 -22.82
C ARG A 264 13.82 12.80 -21.81
N LEU A 265 13.52 12.82 -20.51
CA LEU A 265 14.53 12.71 -19.47
C LEU A 265 15.18 11.32 -19.37
N MET A 266 14.54 10.29 -19.92
CA MET A 266 15.15 8.95 -20.04
C MET A 266 16.12 8.84 -21.23
N LEU A 267 16.13 9.83 -22.13
CA LEU A 267 16.90 9.79 -23.37
C LEU A 267 18.08 10.74 -23.28
N ARG A 268 19.27 10.22 -23.48
CA ARG A 268 20.50 11.02 -23.64
C ARG A 268 21.12 10.68 -25.00
N GLY A 269 21.20 11.68 -25.89
CA GLY A 269 21.69 11.44 -27.25
C GLY A 269 20.90 10.40 -28.05
N GLY A 270 19.57 10.29 -27.80
CA GLY A 270 18.69 9.34 -28.51
C GLY A 270 18.73 7.89 -27.97
N LYS A 271 19.49 7.62 -26.92
CA LYS A 271 19.54 6.32 -26.24
C LYS A 271 18.97 6.41 -24.84
N ILE A 272 18.38 5.32 -24.36
CA ILE A 272 17.86 5.22 -22.98
C ILE A 272 19.07 5.30 -22.02
N ASP A 273 19.09 6.36 -21.18
CA ASP A 273 20.14 6.65 -20.21
C ASP A 273 19.75 6.11 -18.82
N ILE A 274 19.29 4.87 -18.76
CA ILE A 274 19.04 4.14 -17.53
C ILE A 274 19.95 2.93 -17.51
N THR A 275 20.77 2.85 -16.49
CA THR A 275 21.69 1.72 -16.36
C THR A 275 20.93 0.45 -15.99
N ARG A 276 21.44 -0.71 -16.45
CA ARG A 276 20.89 -2.00 -16.04
C ARG A 276 20.86 -2.17 -14.50
N HIS A 277 21.85 -1.58 -13.83
CA HIS A 277 21.94 -1.61 -12.37
C HIS A 277 20.80 -0.81 -11.69
N GLU A 278 20.43 0.34 -12.22
CA GLU A 278 19.33 1.16 -11.70
C GLU A 278 17.98 0.47 -11.90
N ALA A 279 17.73 -0.02 -13.12
CA ALA A 279 16.50 -0.76 -13.42
C ALA A 279 16.40 -2.05 -12.59
N SER A 280 17.48 -2.83 -12.50
CA SER A 280 17.50 -4.04 -11.66
C SER A 280 17.33 -3.74 -10.18
N GLY A 281 17.84 -2.59 -9.70
CA GLY A 281 17.66 -2.15 -8.31
C GLY A 281 16.18 -1.89 -7.96
N ILE A 282 15.40 -1.29 -8.89
CA ILE A 282 13.97 -1.08 -8.72
C ILE A 282 13.22 -2.42 -8.71
N LEU A 283 13.49 -3.29 -9.70
CA LEU A 283 12.84 -4.58 -9.81
C LEU A 283 13.20 -5.52 -8.66
N ALA A 284 14.47 -5.52 -8.23
CA ALA A 284 14.94 -6.36 -7.12
C ALA A 284 14.24 -6.06 -5.79
N ILE A 285 13.75 -4.84 -5.58
CA ILE A 285 12.99 -4.46 -4.38
C ILE A 285 11.50 -4.54 -4.62
N GLY A 286 11.05 -4.11 -5.80
CA GLY A 286 9.64 -4.08 -6.15
C GLY A 286 9.02 -5.48 -6.29
N ILE A 287 9.74 -6.44 -6.88
CA ILE A 287 9.25 -7.82 -7.01
C ILE A 287 9.01 -8.47 -5.63
N PRO A 288 9.93 -8.43 -4.66
CA PRO A 288 9.66 -8.91 -3.30
C PRO A 288 8.47 -8.22 -2.64
N ALA A 289 8.32 -6.90 -2.83
CA ALA A 289 7.18 -6.16 -2.28
C ALA A 289 5.85 -6.65 -2.88
N SER A 290 5.81 -6.88 -4.18
CA SER A 290 4.63 -7.40 -4.88
C SER A 290 4.30 -8.85 -4.48
N VAL A 291 5.31 -9.69 -4.31
CA VAL A 291 5.15 -11.08 -3.82
C VAL A 291 4.48 -11.12 -2.45
N THR A 292 4.72 -10.13 -1.58
CA THR A 292 4.06 -10.07 -0.27
C THR A 292 2.53 -10.07 -0.38
N ASN A 293 1.97 -9.29 -1.32
CA ASN A 293 0.53 -9.22 -1.55
C ASN A 293 -0.04 -10.56 -2.06
N LEU A 294 0.68 -11.25 -2.93
CA LEU A 294 0.29 -12.56 -3.44
C LEU A 294 0.35 -13.62 -2.34
N MET A 295 1.41 -13.63 -1.53
CA MET A 295 1.56 -14.57 -0.42
C MET A 295 0.45 -14.38 0.63
N GLN A 296 -0.01 -13.16 0.88
CA GLN A 296 -1.12 -12.89 1.78
C GLN A 296 -2.40 -13.58 1.30
N SER A 297 -2.71 -13.51 0.01
CA SER A 297 -3.87 -14.20 -0.57
C SER A 297 -3.74 -15.72 -0.45
N LEU A 298 -2.57 -16.28 -0.74
CA LEU A 298 -2.29 -17.70 -0.59
C LEU A 298 -2.41 -18.16 0.87
N GLY A 299 -1.95 -17.34 1.82
CA GLY A 299 -2.05 -17.64 3.25
C GLY A 299 -3.49 -17.82 3.71
N ILE A 300 -4.39 -16.96 3.27
CA ILE A 300 -5.84 -17.08 3.58
C ILE A 300 -6.41 -18.38 3.02
N VAL A 301 -6.08 -18.73 1.78
CA VAL A 301 -6.53 -19.98 1.15
C VAL A 301 -6.02 -21.19 1.93
N MET A 302 -4.74 -21.20 2.31
CA MET A 302 -4.14 -22.29 3.09
C MET A 302 -4.85 -22.47 4.45
N VAL A 303 -5.05 -21.39 5.20
CA VAL A 303 -5.76 -21.46 6.49
C VAL A 303 -7.17 -22.05 6.32
N ASN A 304 -7.90 -21.60 5.30
CA ASN A 304 -9.25 -22.11 5.03
C ASN A 304 -9.24 -23.59 4.68
N LEU A 305 -8.30 -24.06 3.85
CA LEU A 305 -8.19 -25.47 3.47
C LEU A 305 -7.93 -26.36 4.71
N PHE A 306 -7.08 -25.91 5.64
CA PHE A 306 -6.81 -26.67 6.87
C PHE A 306 -7.95 -26.60 7.90
N LEU A 307 -8.82 -25.58 7.84
CA LEU A 307 -10.00 -25.48 8.71
C LEU A 307 -11.23 -26.23 8.17
N LEU A 308 -11.31 -26.46 6.86
CA LEU A 308 -12.44 -27.10 6.22
C LEU A 308 -12.86 -28.45 6.86
N PRO A 309 -11.93 -29.35 7.27
CA PRO A 309 -12.27 -30.62 7.95
C PRO A 309 -12.96 -30.43 9.30
N TYR A 310 -12.85 -29.27 9.93
CA TYR A 310 -13.44 -28.96 11.24
C TYR A 310 -14.82 -28.29 11.14
N GLY A 311 -15.35 -28.15 9.93
CA GLY A 311 -16.70 -27.66 9.66
C GLY A 311 -16.74 -26.23 9.11
N ASN A 312 -17.86 -25.92 8.45
CA ASN A 312 -18.06 -24.62 7.83
C ASN A 312 -18.12 -23.48 8.83
N ASP A 313 -18.59 -23.74 10.05
CA ASP A 313 -18.66 -22.73 11.12
C ASP A 313 -17.28 -22.28 11.56
N ALA A 314 -16.30 -23.20 11.60
CA ALA A 314 -14.91 -22.88 11.90
C ALA A 314 -14.28 -21.98 10.81
N VAL A 315 -14.56 -22.28 9.53
CA VAL A 315 -14.10 -21.45 8.39
C VAL A 315 -14.75 -20.07 8.43
N ALA A 316 -16.06 -20.00 8.69
CA ALA A 316 -16.79 -18.73 8.80
C ALA A 316 -16.29 -17.89 9.98
N ALA A 317 -16.11 -18.49 11.15
CA ALA A 317 -15.58 -17.84 12.34
C ALA A 317 -14.17 -17.28 12.13
N MET A 318 -13.27 -18.05 11.50
CA MET A 318 -11.91 -17.61 11.14
C MET A 318 -11.95 -16.50 10.10
N GLY A 319 -12.82 -16.59 9.09
CA GLY A 319 -12.99 -15.55 8.07
C GLY A 319 -13.36 -14.18 8.67
N ILE A 320 -14.26 -14.16 9.66
CA ILE A 320 -14.62 -12.94 10.39
C ILE A 320 -13.44 -12.47 11.26
N ALA A 321 -12.79 -13.37 11.99
CA ALA A 321 -11.64 -13.04 12.83
C ALA A 321 -10.51 -12.41 12.00
N LEU A 322 -10.17 -12.99 10.84
CA LEU A 322 -9.14 -12.46 9.92
C LEU A 322 -9.50 -11.08 9.37
N LYS A 323 -10.79 -10.78 9.11
CA LYS A 323 -11.21 -9.41 8.70
C LYS A 323 -10.92 -8.38 9.79
N ILE A 324 -11.18 -8.72 11.06
CA ILE A 324 -10.90 -7.83 12.19
C ILE A 324 -9.39 -7.64 12.37
N VAL A 325 -8.61 -8.72 12.30
CA VAL A 325 -7.14 -8.66 12.36
C VAL A 325 -6.57 -7.83 11.21
N MET A 326 -7.13 -7.97 9.99
CA MET A 326 -6.71 -7.19 8.82
C MET A 326 -6.80 -5.68 9.05
N ILE A 327 -7.82 -5.19 9.75
CA ILE A 327 -7.95 -3.77 10.10
C ILE A 327 -6.75 -3.31 10.94
N ALA A 328 -6.41 -4.08 11.98
CA ALA A 328 -5.26 -3.78 12.82
C ALA A 328 -3.93 -3.80 12.03
N VAL A 329 -3.73 -4.84 11.23
CA VAL A 329 -2.52 -4.98 10.41
C VAL A 329 -2.40 -3.87 9.37
N MET A 330 -3.49 -3.43 8.73
CA MET A 330 -3.46 -2.32 7.77
C MET A 330 -3.02 -1.00 8.41
N ILE A 331 -3.42 -0.72 9.64
CA ILE A 331 -2.94 0.45 10.37
C ILE A 331 -1.43 0.36 10.61
N LEU A 332 -0.92 -0.80 11.03
CA LEU A 332 0.53 -1.01 11.22
C LEU A 332 1.30 -0.90 9.90
N VAL A 333 0.77 -1.46 8.81
CA VAL A 333 1.32 -1.34 7.45
C VAL A 333 1.41 0.13 7.04
N ALA A 334 0.33 0.90 7.26
CA ALA A 334 0.29 2.32 6.91
C ALA A 334 1.37 3.14 7.63
N PHE A 335 1.58 2.89 8.91
CA PHE A 335 2.65 3.54 9.68
C PHE A 335 4.03 3.08 9.22
N ALA A 336 4.25 1.79 8.99
CA ALA A 336 5.54 1.26 8.56
C ALA A 336 5.95 1.81 7.18
N PHE A 337 5.06 1.71 6.19
CA PHE A 337 5.33 2.18 4.82
C PHE A 337 5.28 3.71 4.69
N GLY A 338 4.53 4.40 5.57
CA GLY A 338 4.57 5.86 5.67
C GLY A 338 5.95 6.38 6.06
N GLY A 339 6.66 5.67 6.95
CA GLY A 339 8.02 6.00 7.37
C GLY A 339 9.13 5.54 6.41
N GLN A 340 8.82 4.69 5.43
CA GLN A 340 9.81 4.09 4.52
C GLN A 340 10.67 5.10 3.76
N PRO A 341 10.16 6.19 3.17
CA PRO A 341 10.98 7.18 2.48
C PRO A 341 12.00 7.86 3.40
N LEU A 342 11.62 8.08 4.67
CA LEU A 342 12.51 8.70 5.66
C LEU A 342 13.69 7.78 6.02
N ILE A 343 13.43 6.46 6.10
CA ILE A 343 14.49 5.44 6.29
C ILE A 343 15.43 5.42 5.09
N GLY A 344 14.88 5.38 3.86
CA GLY A 344 15.65 5.36 2.62
C GLY A 344 16.53 6.59 2.44
N TYR A 345 15.98 7.77 2.71
CA TYR A 345 16.71 9.04 2.66
C TYR A 345 17.92 9.05 3.61
N ASN A 346 17.69 8.76 4.90
CA ASN A 346 18.76 8.80 5.90
C ASN A 346 19.80 7.69 5.69
N TYR A 347 19.39 6.53 5.14
CA TYR A 347 20.32 5.49 4.73
C TYR A 347 21.20 5.97 3.54
N GLY A 348 20.58 6.59 2.54
CA GLY A 348 21.29 7.14 1.37
C GLY A 348 22.22 8.30 1.71
N ALA A 349 21.84 9.16 2.65
CA ALA A 349 22.64 10.26 3.17
C ALA A 349 23.80 9.85 4.08
N GLY A 350 23.92 8.55 4.41
CA GLY A 350 24.93 8.09 5.38
C GLY A 350 24.71 8.57 6.81
N ASN A 351 23.57 9.22 7.12
CA ASN A 351 23.27 9.72 8.47
C ASN A 351 22.82 8.59 9.39
N MET A 352 23.80 7.78 9.82
CA MET A 352 23.55 6.57 10.59
C MET A 352 23.10 6.85 12.04
N GLU A 353 23.42 8.00 12.59
CA GLU A 353 22.94 8.40 13.92
C GLU A 353 21.42 8.64 13.87
N ARG A 354 20.99 9.47 12.92
CA ARG A 354 19.57 9.77 12.72
C ARG A 354 18.79 8.51 12.27
N LEU A 355 19.39 7.67 11.42
CA LEU A 355 18.80 6.40 11.01
C LEU A 355 18.54 5.46 12.19
N ARG A 356 19.52 5.31 13.11
CA ARG A 356 19.35 4.49 14.31
C ARG A 356 18.25 5.02 15.22
N ALA A 357 18.24 6.33 15.45
CA ALA A 357 17.21 6.97 16.25
C ALA A 357 15.81 6.81 15.62
N LEU A 358 15.72 6.94 14.29
CA LEU A 358 14.50 6.71 13.51
C LEU A 358 14.01 5.26 13.62
N LEU A 359 14.89 4.29 13.41
CA LEU A 359 14.53 2.87 13.53
C LEU A 359 14.11 2.52 14.96
N ARG A 360 14.83 3.01 15.96
CA ARG A 360 14.44 2.83 17.37
C ARG A 360 13.03 3.40 17.64
N PHE A 361 12.76 4.59 17.13
CA PHE A 361 11.43 5.19 17.25
C PHE A 361 10.37 4.34 16.54
N ALA A 362 10.61 3.92 15.29
CA ALA A 362 9.68 3.11 14.50
C ALA A 362 9.36 1.78 15.19
N TYR A 363 10.37 1.04 15.68
CA TYR A 363 10.16 -0.21 16.39
C TYR A 363 9.37 -0.02 17.69
N LEU A 364 9.76 0.96 18.52
CA LEU A 364 9.08 1.20 19.79
C LEU A 364 7.66 1.70 19.60
N PHE A 365 7.46 2.63 18.64
CA PHE A 365 6.13 3.19 18.36
C PHE A 365 5.19 2.12 17.79
N LEU A 366 5.62 1.36 16.78
CA LEU A 366 4.76 0.32 16.19
C LEU A 366 4.50 -0.83 17.17
N ALA A 367 5.48 -1.22 17.98
CA ALA A 367 5.28 -2.24 18.99
C ALA A 367 4.29 -1.78 20.07
N ALA A 368 4.41 -0.54 20.55
CA ALA A 368 3.48 0.04 21.51
C ALA A 368 2.06 0.18 20.93
N LEU A 369 1.96 0.63 19.68
CA LEU A 369 0.68 0.73 18.97
C LEU A 369 0.05 -0.66 18.79
N ALA A 370 0.83 -1.65 18.35
CA ALA A 370 0.36 -3.03 18.19
C ALA A 370 -0.12 -3.60 19.53
N LEU A 371 0.62 -3.37 20.61
CA LEU A 371 0.22 -3.83 21.95
C LEU A 371 -1.09 -3.16 22.42
N ALA A 372 -1.20 -1.85 22.24
CA ALA A 372 -2.41 -1.11 22.61
C ALA A 372 -3.63 -1.58 21.79
N MET A 373 -3.46 -1.76 20.48
CA MET A 373 -4.52 -2.30 19.60
C MET A 373 -4.88 -3.73 19.98
N THR A 374 -3.90 -4.57 20.23
CA THR A 374 -4.11 -5.96 20.68
C THR A 374 -4.93 -5.99 21.98
N ALA A 375 -4.55 -5.23 22.98
CA ALA A 375 -5.26 -5.16 24.25
C ALA A 375 -6.72 -4.69 24.06
N LEU A 376 -6.94 -3.65 23.27
CA LEU A 376 -8.27 -3.12 22.97
C LEU A 376 -9.13 -4.15 22.23
N LEU A 377 -8.58 -4.76 21.16
CA LEU A 377 -9.33 -5.70 20.32
C LEU A 377 -9.60 -7.03 21.04
N ILE A 378 -8.69 -7.51 21.91
CA ILE A 378 -8.93 -8.69 22.76
C ILE A 378 -10.04 -8.40 23.78
N ALA A 379 -10.05 -7.22 24.40
CA ALA A 379 -11.12 -6.83 25.32
C ALA A 379 -12.48 -6.72 24.62
N CYS A 380 -12.51 -6.24 23.38
CA CYS A 380 -13.72 -6.10 22.58
C CYS A 380 -13.98 -7.29 21.63
N ALA A 381 -13.25 -8.42 21.76
CA ALA A 381 -13.32 -9.52 20.78
C ALA A 381 -14.73 -10.08 20.60
N ARG A 382 -15.46 -10.33 21.71
CA ARG A 382 -16.83 -10.87 21.64
C ARG A 382 -17.84 -9.91 21.00
N PRO A 383 -17.95 -8.62 21.40
CA PRO A 383 -18.84 -7.68 20.73
C PRO A 383 -18.43 -7.42 19.26
N LEU A 384 -17.14 -7.44 18.93
CA LEU A 384 -16.68 -7.31 17.53
C LEU A 384 -17.14 -8.50 16.68
N MET A 385 -17.02 -9.73 17.18
CA MET A 385 -17.55 -10.90 16.47
C MET A 385 -19.08 -10.84 16.33
N GLY A 386 -19.79 -10.42 17.38
CA GLY A 386 -21.24 -10.27 17.38
C GLY A 386 -21.75 -9.16 16.44
N PHE A 387 -20.92 -8.20 16.06
CA PHE A 387 -21.26 -7.20 15.04
C PHE A 387 -21.37 -7.81 13.63
N PHE A 388 -20.57 -8.84 13.33
CA PHE A 388 -20.55 -9.48 12.02
C PHE A 388 -21.53 -10.65 11.87
N THR A 389 -21.91 -11.32 12.98
CA THR A 389 -22.84 -12.45 12.95
C THR A 389 -23.66 -12.52 14.23
N THR A 390 -24.92 -12.96 14.07
CA THR A 390 -25.86 -13.20 15.20
C THR A 390 -25.80 -14.63 15.71
N ASP A 391 -25.09 -15.53 15.04
CA ASP A 391 -24.92 -16.92 15.43
C ASP A 391 -24.03 -17.04 16.66
N ALA A 392 -24.58 -17.43 17.79
CA ALA A 392 -23.89 -17.52 19.07
C ALA A 392 -22.71 -18.52 19.03
N HIS A 393 -22.82 -19.61 18.27
CA HIS A 393 -21.78 -20.62 18.13
C HIS A 393 -20.57 -20.05 17.35
N ILE A 394 -20.82 -19.38 16.24
CA ILE A 394 -19.76 -18.71 15.43
C ILE A 394 -19.09 -17.59 16.24
N VAL A 395 -19.87 -16.83 17.02
CA VAL A 395 -19.32 -15.77 17.89
C VAL A 395 -18.38 -16.36 18.95
N GLU A 396 -18.73 -17.49 19.56
CA GLU A 396 -17.91 -18.13 20.59
C GLU A 396 -16.60 -18.68 20.00
N LEU A 397 -16.68 -19.45 18.90
CA LEU A 397 -15.51 -19.99 18.19
C LEU A 397 -14.60 -18.85 17.71
N GLY A 398 -15.17 -17.86 17.04
CA GLY A 398 -14.42 -16.75 16.46
C GLY A 398 -13.79 -15.83 17.51
N THR A 399 -14.39 -15.69 18.70
CA THR A 399 -13.78 -14.93 19.80
C THR A 399 -12.47 -15.57 20.26
N GLY A 400 -12.45 -16.90 20.39
CA GLY A 400 -11.23 -17.66 20.71
C GLY A 400 -10.17 -17.51 19.63
N MET A 401 -10.54 -17.71 18.35
CA MET A 401 -9.66 -17.56 17.20
C MET A 401 -9.08 -16.16 17.11
N LEU A 402 -9.93 -15.12 17.22
CA LEU A 402 -9.51 -13.71 17.15
C LEU A 402 -8.48 -13.37 18.23
N ARG A 403 -8.68 -13.81 19.46
CA ARG A 403 -7.72 -13.59 20.56
C ARG A 403 -6.36 -14.17 20.25
N VAL A 404 -6.31 -15.42 19.73
CA VAL A 404 -5.04 -16.07 19.36
C VAL A 404 -4.35 -15.33 18.23
N GLN A 405 -5.10 -14.93 17.19
CA GLN A 405 -4.53 -14.19 16.06
C GLN A 405 -3.96 -12.82 16.47
N LEU A 406 -4.62 -12.12 17.39
CA LEU A 406 -4.18 -10.81 17.85
C LEU A 406 -2.88 -10.85 18.68
N LEU A 407 -2.56 -11.97 19.33
CA LEU A 407 -1.33 -12.10 20.12
C LEU A 407 -0.05 -11.91 19.29
N SER A 408 -0.08 -12.25 18.00
CA SER A 408 1.07 -12.09 17.11
C SER A 408 1.25 -10.69 16.54
N THR A 409 0.31 -9.76 16.77
CA THR A 409 0.31 -8.42 16.14
C THR A 409 1.58 -7.63 16.41
N VAL A 410 2.19 -7.81 17.60
CA VAL A 410 3.50 -7.19 17.94
C VAL A 410 4.62 -7.78 17.07
N CYS A 411 4.60 -9.10 16.82
CA CYS A 411 5.56 -9.75 15.93
C CYS A 411 5.41 -9.21 14.50
N VAL A 412 4.16 -9.01 14.04
CA VAL A 412 3.86 -8.38 12.75
C VAL A 412 4.46 -6.98 12.65
N ALA A 413 4.35 -6.15 13.70
CA ALA A 413 4.93 -4.82 13.71
C ALA A 413 6.46 -4.85 13.54
N ILE A 414 7.15 -5.77 14.22
CA ILE A 414 8.60 -5.98 14.10
C ILE A 414 8.96 -6.38 12.66
N VAL A 415 8.26 -7.35 12.09
CA VAL A 415 8.50 -7.83 10.73
C VAL A 415 8.30 -6.71 9.71
N LEU A 416 7.25 -5.88 9.85
CA LEU A 416 6.95 -4.78 8.95
C LEU A 416 8.06 -3.72 8.96
N VAL A 417 8.50 -3.26 10.14
CA VAL A 417 9.60 -2.28 10.24
C VAL A 417 10.88 -2.84 9.66
N THR A 418 11.18 -4.12 9.93
CA THR A 418 12.38 -4.78 9.38
C THR A 418 12.29 -4.88 7.87
N THR A 419 11.17 -5.29 7.31
CA THR A 419 10.94 -5.39 5.86
C THR A 419 11.10 -4.02 5.19
N CYS A 420 10.48 -2.96 5.73
CA CYS A 420 10.66 -1.60 5.25
C CYS A 420 12.13 -1.16 5.30
N THR A 421 12.86 -1.54 6.34
CA THR A 421 14.29 -1.23 6.48
C THR A 421 15.11 -1.93 5.39
N PHE A 422 14.88 -3.23 5.15
CA PHE A 422 15.57 -3.98 4.08
C PHE A 422 15.25 -3.41 2.70
N GLN A 423 13.99 -3.10 2.42
CA GLN A 423 13.56 -2.47 1.18
C GLN A 423 14.25 -1.11 1.01
N SER A 424 14.21 -0.25 2.02
CA SER A 424 14.83 1.09 2.00
C SER A 424 16.35 1.03 1.86
N ALA A 425 17.02 0.05 2.48
CA ALA A 425 18.46 -0.15 2.37
C ALA A 425 18.88 -0.81 1.02
N GLY A 426 17.93 -1.22 0.18
CA GLY A 426 18.22 -1.89 -1.09
C GLY A 426 18.63 -3.35 -0.95
N LYS A 427 18.37 -3.97 0.21
CA LYS A 427 18.71 -5.37 0.50
C LYS A 427 17.56 -6.28 0.06
N ALA A 428 17.46 -6.49 -1.25
CA ALA A 428 16.37 -7.22 -1.89
C ALA A 428 16.18 -8.64 -1.35
N VAL A 429 17.27 -9.38 -1.12
CA VAL A 429 17.21 -10.76 -0.62
C VAL A 429 16.58 -10.82 0.78
N GLY A 430 16.97 -9.93 1.68
CA GLY A 430 16.38 -9.87 3.03
C GLY A 430 14.89 -9.53 2.99
N ALA A 431 14.50 -8.57 2.14
CA ALA A 431 13.10 -8.22 1.93
C ALA A 431 12.29 -9.40 1.37
N LEU A 432 12.84 -10.12 0.37
CA LEU A 432 12.20 -11.29 -0.25
C LEU A 432 12.01 -12.43 0.76
N LEU A 433 13.06 -12.75 1.53
CA LEU A 433 13.00 -13.80 2.55
C LEU A 433 11.92 -13.52 3.57
N LEU A 434 11.81 -12.27 4.09
CA LEU A 434 10.78 -11.91 5.05
C LEU A 434 9.38 -11.97 4.43
N SER A 435 9.22 -11.52 3.18
CA SER A 435 7.95 -11.52 2.47
C SER A 435 7.41 -12.93 2.24
N ILE A 436 8.25 -13.84 1.75
CA ILE A 436 7.86 -15.23 1.49
C ILE A 436 7.69 -16.01 2.80
N SER A 437 8.53 -15.74 3.81
CA SER A 437 8.50 -16.49 5.06
C SER A 437 7.16 -16.32 5.78
N ARG A 438 6.70 -15.11 5.97
CA ARG A 438 5.55 -14.80 6.85
C ARG A 438 4.26 -15.50 6.41
N GLN A 439 3.85 -15.34 5.17
CA GLN A 439 2.55 -15.80 4.64
C GLN A 439 2.68 -17.02 3.72
N GLY A 440 3.90 -17.47 3.47
CA GLY A 440 4.19 -18.64 2.66
C GLY A 440 4.82 -19.76 3.48
N VAL A 441 6.15 -19.78 3.54
CA VAL A 441 6.91 -20.92 4.09
C VAL A 441 6.64 -21.18 5.57
N MET A 442 6.74 -20.13 6.42
CA MET A 442 6.54 -20.32 7.86
C MET A 442 5.08 -20.68 8.17
N LEU A 443 4.12 -20.05 7.47
CA LEU A 443 2.71 -20.40 7.61
C LEU A 443 2.45 -21.85 7.18
N ALA A 444 3.00 -22.31 6.06
CA ALA A 444 2.86 -23.70 5.64
C ALA A 444 3.41 -24.65 6.69
N ILE A 445 4.65 -24.43 7.17
CA ILE A 445 5.29 -25.26 8.18
C ILE A 445 4.44 -25.32 9.47
N THR A 446 3.97 -24.16 9.95
CA THR A 446 3.19 -24.09 11.19
C THR A 446 1.80 -24.67 11.03
N LEU A 447 1.16 -24.58 9.84
CA LEU A 447 -0.12 -25.25 9.57
C LEU A 447 0.02 -26.76 9.58
N PHE A 448 1.02 -27.32 8.85
CA PHE A 448 1.25 -28.76 8.83
C PHE A 448 1.66 -29.30 10.20
N ALA A 449 2.61 -28.67 10.87
CA ALA A 449 3.06 -29.08 12.19
C ALA A 449 1.96 -28.90 13.26
N GLY A 450 1.28 -27.76 13.25
CA GLY A 450 0.20 -27.45 14.17
C GLY A 450 -0.98 -28.43 14.03
N HIS A 451 -1.39 -28.71 12.78
CA HIS A 451 -2.43 -29.70 12.50
C HIS A 451 -2.04 -31.09 13.01
N ALA A 452 -0.80 -31.52 12.76
CA ALA A 452 -0.31 -32.84 13.18
C ALA A 452 -0.19 -32.99 14.71
N ILE A 453 0.19 -31.92 15.44
CA ILE A 453 0.46 -31.96 16.88
C ILE A 453 -0.79 -31.69 17.71
N ALA A 454 -1.57 -30.68 17.35
CA ALA A 454 -2.66 -30.16 18.15
C ALA A 454 -4.01 -30.05 17.39
N GLY A 455 -4.09 -30.59 16.17
CA GLY A 455 -5.32 -30.62 15.38
C GLY A 455 -5.91 -29.22 15.19
N TYR A 456 -7.18 -29.03 15.56
CA TYR A 456 -7.90 -27.77 15.44
C TYR A 456 -7.19 -26.57 16.10
N HIS A 457 -6.73 -26.73 17.35
CA HIS A 457 -6.04 -25.64 18.06
C HIS A 457 -4.70 -25.29 17.42
N GLY A 458 -4.02 -26.29 16.84
CA GLY A 458 -2.78 -26.07 16.11
C GLY A 458 -2.99 -25.25 14.83
N VAL A 459 -4.08 -25.50 14.10
CA VAL A 459 -4.43 -24.71 12.90
C VAL A 459 -4.77 -23.26 13.27
N ILE A 460 -5.51 -23.04 14.35
CA ILE A 460 -5.82 -21.70 14.84
C ILE A 460 -4.56 -20.94 15.24
N ALA A 461 -3.62 -21.58 15.89
CA ALA A 461 -2.37 -20.96 16.35
C ALA A 461 -1.31 -20.80 15.24
N ALA A 462 -1.46 -21.48 14.10
CA ALA A 462 -0.45 -21.55 13.05
C ALA A 462 -0.01 -20.18 12.54
N GLN A 463 -0.92 -19.25 12.27
CA GLN A 463 -0.60 -17.89 11.82
C GLN A 463 0.20 -17.13 12.88
N ALA A 464 -0.21 -17.22 14.17
CA ALA A 464 0.50 -16.54 15.25
C ALA A 464 1.92 -17.11 15.44
N MET A 465 2.08 -18.42 15.28
CA MET A 465 3.41 -19.06 15.32
C MET A 465 4.26 -18.71 14.09
N ALA A 466 3.67 -18.62 12.90
CA ALA A 466 4.37 -18.16 11.70
C ALA A 466 4.87 -16.72 11.85
N ASP A 467 4.06 -15.82 12.40
CA ASP A 467 4.47 -14.45 12.69
C ASP A 467 5.60 -14.37 13.71
N LEU A 468 5.57 -15.19 14.76
CA LEU A 468 6.65 -15.30 15.75
C LEU A 468 7.96 -15.80 15.12
N LEU A 469 7.91 -16.91 14.38
CA LEU A 469 9.08 -17.45 13.71
C LEU A 469 9.67 -16.46 12.68
N THR A 470 8.81 -15.75 11.96
CA THR A 470 9.24 -14.71 11.03
C THR A 470 9.83 -13.50 11.77
N ALA A 471 9.32 -13.13 12.95
CA ALA A 471 9.91 -12.07 13.76
C ALA A 471 11.32 -12.46 14.28
N ILE A 472 11.53 -13.72 14.66
CA ILE A 472 12.85 -14.25 15.02
C ILE A 472 13.78 -14.17 13.80
N LEU A 473 13.33 -14.62 12.63
CA LEU A 473 14.10 -14.52 11.39
C LEU A 473 14.43 -13.06 11.05
N ALA A 474 13.46 -12.15 11.21
CA ALA A 474 13.66 -10.72 11.00
C ALA A 474 14.74 -10.15 11.93
N ALA A 475 14.73 -10.54 13.22
CA ALA A 475 15.76 -10.13 14.18
C ALA A 475 17.14 -10.66 13.79
N VAL A 476 17.26 -11.93 13.41
CA VAL A 476 18.53 -12.54 12.97
C VAL A 476 19.08 -11.82 11.73
N LEU A 477 18.24 -11.61 10.71
CA LEU A 477 18.63 -10.90 9.48
C LEU A 477 19.01 -9.44 9.77
N PHE A 478 18.29 -8.77 10.67
CA PHE A 478 18.60 -7.39 11.06
C PHE A 478 19.97 -7.30 11.78
N LEU A 479 20.26 -8.23 12.68
CA LEU A 479 21.56 -8.31 13.33
C LEU A 479 22.70 -8.58 12.34
N ALA A 480 22.46 -9.40 11.32
CA ALA A 480 23.42 -9.65 10.23
C ALA A 480 23.64 -8.40 9.34
N LEU A 481 22.65 -7.51 9.22
CA LEU A 481 22.76 -6.26 8.46
C LEU A 481 23.57 -5.18 9.20
N LEU A 482 23.54 -5.16 10.53
CA LEU A 482 24.19 -4.11 11.36
C LEU A 482 25.68 -3.89 11.05
N PRO A 483 26.55 -4.90 10.83
CA PRO A 483 27.94 -4.69 10.47
C PRO A 483 28.14 -3.99 9.13
N GLU A 484 27.29 -4.31 8.14
CA GLU A 484 27.34 -3.67 6.81
C GLU A 484 26.91 -2.20 6.88
N VAL A 485 25.86 -1.90 7.64
CA VAL A 485 25.41 -0.53 7.90
C VAL A 485 26.50 0.29 8.58
N ARG A 486 27.27 -0.32 9.50
CA ARG A 486 28.43 0.33 10.16
C ARG A 486 29.61 0.56 9.19
N LYS A 487 29.84 -0.35 8.24
CA LYS A 487 30.90 -0.16 7.23
C LYS A 487 30.54 0.95 6.25
N HIS A 488 29.30 1.02 5.83
CA HIS A 488 28.84 2.10 4.90
C HIS A 488 29.02 3.50 5.52
N ALA A 489 28.84 3.63 6.84
CA ALA A 489 29.08 4.88 7.57
C ALA A 489 30.56 5.32 7.65
N LYS A 490 31.51 4.42 7.35
CA LYS A 490 32.96 4.72 7.39
C LYS A 490 33.55 5.04 6.03
N THR A 491 32.80 4.76 4.95
CA THR A 491 33.23 4.94 3.56
C THR A 491 32.61 6.16 2.88
N GLN A 492 31.68 6.84 3.53
CA GLN A 492 31.14 8.15 3.19
C GLN A 492 31.61 9.21 4.21
#